data_e4ccc5ad8c7c613f8b36633ae79d57c6
#
_entry.id   e4ccc5ad8c7c613f8b36633ae79d57c6
#
_cell.length_a   1.000
_cell.length_b   1.000
_cell.length_c   1.000
_cell.angle_alpha   90.00
_cell.angle_beta   90.00
_cell.angle_gamma   90.00
#
_symmetry.space_group_name_H-M   'P 1'
#
loop_
_entity.id
_entity.type
_entity.pdbx_description
1 polymer ?
#
loop_
_entity_poly.entity_id
_entity_poly.type
_entity_poly.pdbx_seq_one_letter_code
_entity_poly.pdbx_strand_id
1 'polypeptide(L)'
;MKDIYWKGHTILLLISLLCCFPDFVYAYSLRQFSNKNGLSNSAIQSLYQDSQGVLWIGTCDGLNVFDGNNIHLYTPVDVSRNLLSGNIISQIVESEPGILWLQTNYGLDRLDTYRQTCRTFTEFKDNIFLARSKNKCMLVLKDDGNLYHYQQENQKFLQLNISSMDFNKVLSMTIDSNNLLWIFATGNNTRCYRLNHTGKSVTLIPEKPFGHHGLKHAFIGEDSAYFIDETYALYEYSFSNRQCYYIADLKDEIEKRGEVSSIIKRENDFCIGFKSSGLIVLKYEANQKIKYRIEYTEIQSGIFCLMKDKFQDIVWVATDGEGLYMLYNDTFTMTNTLLNTP
;
A
#
# COMPACT_ATOMS: atom_id res chain seq x y z
N MET A 1 60.78 6.87 28.28
CA MET A 1 59.50 7.41 28.76
C MET A 1 58.76 8.23 27.71
N LYS A 2 59.36 8.82 26.70
CA LYS A 2 58.64 9.60 25.63
C LYS A 2 57.92 8.72 24.61
N ASP A 3 58.40 7.50 24.33
CA ASP A 3 57.79 6.62 23.30
C ASP A 3 56.50 5.95 23.71
N ILE A 4 56.22 5.85 25.03
CA ILE A 4 54.98 5.25 25.55
C ILE A 4 53.83 6.25 25.49
N TYR A 5 54.11 7.54 25.66
CA TYR A 5 53.09 8.60 25.54
C TYR A 5 52.58 8.79 24.12
N TRP A 6 53.46 8.62 23.13
CA TRP A 6 53.04 8.77 21.70
C TRP A 6 52.18 7.61 21.23
N LYS A 7 52.46 6.40 21.65
CA LYS A 7 51.59 5.22 21.36
C LYS A 7 50.22 5.32 21.99
N GLY A 8 50.14 5.88 23.20
CA GLY A 8 48.85 6.08 23.88
C GLY A 8 47.94 7.10 23.14
N HIS A 9 48.46 8.21 22.66
CA HIS A 9 47.70 9.20 21.95
C HIS A 9 47.25 8.72 20.57
N THR A 10 48.05 7.95 19.84
CA THR A 10 47.68 7.37 18.54
C THR A 10 46.59 6.31 18.70
N ILE A 11 46.60 5.51 19.76
CA ILE A 11 45.56 4.52 20.06
C ILE A 11 44.24 5.23 20.47
N LEU A 12 44.32 6.31 21.27
CA LEU A 12 43.14 7.10 21.64
C LEU A 12 42.50 7.80 20.42
N LEU A 13 43.33 8.29 19.50
CA LEU A 13 42.90 8.93 18.26
C LEU A 13 42.26 7.92 17.30
N LEU A 14 42.77 6.69 17.23
CA LEU A 14 42.20 5.61 16.45
C LEU A 14 40.88 5.13 17.04
N ILE A 15 40.74 5.05 18.36
CA ILE A 15 39.51 4.69 19.05
C ILE A 15 38.47 5.82 18.87
N SER A 16 38.85 7.10 18.95
CA SER A 16 37.93 8.21 18.69
C SER A 16 37.49 8.29 17.23
N LEU A 17 38.34 7.89 16.27
CA LEU A 17 37.98 7.79 14.86
C LEU A 17 37.02 6.62 14.58
N LEU A 18 37.16 5.50 15.29
CA LEU A 18 36.20 4.38 15.23
C LEU A 18 34.82 4.73 15.84
N CYS A 19 34.78 5.62 16.84
CA CYS A 19 33.51 6.08 17.42
C CYS A 19 32.82 7.18 16.61
N CYS A 20 33.47 7.71 15.55
CA CYS A 20 32.89 8.75 14.67
C CYS A 20 32.27 8.21 13.38
N PHE A 21 32.29 6.89 13.15
CA PHE A 21 31.42 6.32 12.13
C PHE A 21 30.03 6.19 12.78
N PRO A 22 29.03 6.95 12.32
CA PRO A 22 27.66 6.61 12.69
C PRO A 22 27.47 5.17 12.22
N ASP A 23 27.19 4.28 13.15
CA ASP A 23 26.71 2.94 12.82
C ASP A 23 25.49 3.15 11.94
N PHE A 24 25.66 3.01 10.62
CA PHE A 24 24.58 2.72 9.72
C PHE A 24 24.11 1.30 10.05
N VAL A 25 23.52 1.13 11.23
CA VAL A 25 22.74 -0.04 11.52
C VAL A 25 21.48 0.12 10.67
N TYR A 26 21.48 -0.54 9.51
CA TYR A 26 20.24 -0.74 8.78
C TYR A 26 19.29 -1.48 9.73
N ALA A 27 18.29 -0.77 10.24
CA ALA A 27 17.32 -1.34 11.17
C ALA A 27 16.36 -2.31 10.46
N TYR A 28 16.54 -2.55 9.15
CA TYR A 28 15.66 -3.37 8.32
C TYR A 28 16.46 -4.35 7.49
N SER A 29 15.97 -5.58 7.42
CA SER A 29 16.42 -6.58 6.46
C SER A 29 15.48 -6.61 5.26
N LEU A 30 16.07 -6.83 4.09
CA LEU A 30 15.38 -6.92 2.81
C LEU A 30 15.59 -8.32 2.23
N ARG A 31 14.47 -8.97 1.85
CA ARG A 31 14.51 -10.18 1.02
C ARG A 31 13.81 -9.91 -0.30
N GLN A 32 14.51 -10.14 -1.40
CA GLN A 32 14.00 -9.91 -2.75
C GLN A 32 13.46 -11.21 -3.36
N PHE A 33 12.34 -11.08 -4.08
CA PHE A 33 11.77 -12.11 -4.92
C PHE A 33 11.64 -11.57 -6.35
N SER A 34 12.08 -12.36 -7.33
CA SER A 34 12.10 -11.99 -8.73
C SER A 34 11.60 -13.15 -9.60
N ASN A 35 11.74 -13.04 -10.91
CA ASN A 35 11.44 -14.13 -11.83
C ASN A 35 12.19 -15.44 -11.48
N LYS A 36 13.37 -15.36 -10.87
CA LYS A 36 14.12 -16.53 -10.38
C LYS A 36 13.38 -17.26 -9.23
N ASN A 37 12.46 -16.59 -8.56
CA ASN A 37 11.67 -17.13 -7.46
C ASN A 37 10.24 -17.49 -7.91
N GLY A 38 9.94 -17.47 -9.21
CA GLY A 38 8.64 -17.85 -9.77
C GLY A 38 7.70 -16.70 -10.13
N LEU A 39 8.09 -15.42 -9.91
CA LEU A 39 7.30 -14.29 -10.40
C LEU A 39 7.19 -14.32 -11.93
N SER A 40 5.99 -14.14 -12.46
CA SER A 40 5.74 -14.05 -13.90
C SER A 40 6.38 -12.80 -14.52
N ASN A 41 6.41 -11.70 -13.78
CA ASN A 41 7.04 -10.45 -14.19
C ASN A 41 7.57 -9.69 -12.96
N SER A 42 8.71 -9.01 -13.11
CA SER A 42 9.32 -8.21 -12.03
C SER A 42 8.71 -6.80 -11.87
N ALA A 43 7.85 -6.35 -12.78
CA ALA A 43 7.05 -5.12 -12.63
C ALA A 43 5.72 -5.47 -11.94
N ILE A 44 5.64 -5.19 -10.63
CA ILE A 44 4.49 -5.54 -9.80
C ILE A 44 3.59 -4.34 -9.64
N GLN A 45 2.36 -4.45 -10.11
CA GLN A 45 1.38 -3.36 -10.13
C GLN A 45 0.53 -3.29 -8.87
N SER A 46 0.23 -4.43 -8.25
CA SER A 46 -0.67 -4.50 -7.11
C SER A 46 -0.34 -5.65 -6.17
N LEU A 47 -0.63 -5.46 -4.89
CA LEU A 47 -0.51 -6.44 -3.82
C LEU A 47 -1.81 -6.53 -3.04
N TYR A 48 -2.18 -7.73 -2.66
CA TYR A 48 -3.32 -7.95 -1.78
C TYR A 48 -3.11 -9.22 -0.95
N GLN A 49 -3.28 -9.13 0.35
CA GLN A 49 -3.33 -10.30 1.22
C GLN A 49 -4.79 -10.61 1.55
N ASP A 50 -5.24 -11.80 1.23
CA ASP A 50 -6.62 -12.20 1.43
C ASP A 50 -6.94 -12.51 2.90
N SER A 51 -8.17 -12.90 3.18
CA SER A 51 -8.64 -13.24 4.53
C SER A 51 -8.04 -14.54 5.09
N GLN A 52 -7.42 -15.35 4.23
CA GLN A 52 -6.73 -16.58 4.61
C GLN A 52 -5.21 -16.40 4.78
N GLY A 53 -4.69 -15.20 4.49
CA GLY A 53 -3.27 -14.87 4.60
C GLY A 53 -2.47 -15.13 3.31
N VAL A 54 -3.13 -15.56 2.24
CA VAL A 54 -2.47 -15.75 0.94
C VAL A 54 -2.16 -14.39 0.32
N LEU A 55 -0.91 -14.20 -0.11
CA LEU A 55 -0.50 -12.98 -0.80
C LEU A 55 -0.71 -13.13 -2.30
N TRP A 56 -1.57 -12.27 -2.85
CA TRP A 56 -1.84 -12.13 -4.27
C TRP A 56 -1.00 -10.98 -4.84
N ILE A 57 -0.31 -11.26 -5.94
CA ILE A 57 0.65 -10.34 -6.57
C ILE A 57 0.23 -10.12 -8.02
N GLY A 58 -0.30 -8.93 -8.29
CA GLY A 58 -0.64 -8.50 -9.65
C GLY A 58 0.57 -7.91 -10.34
N THR A 59 0.92 -8.44 -11.50
CA THR A 59 2.08 -7.99 -12.29
C THR A 59 1.63 -7.44 -13.65
N CYS A 60 2.59 -6.99 -14.45
CA CYS A 60 2.35 -6.69 -15.87
C CYS A 60 2.11 -7.95 -16.73
N ASP A 61 2.30 -9.14 -16.17
CA ASP A 61 2.13 -10.41 -16.87
C ASP A 61 1.44 -11.48 -16.01
N GLY A 62 0.26 -11.15 -15.53
CA GLY A 62 -0.64 -12.04 -14.83
C GLY A 62 -0.68 -11.89 -13.32
N LEU A 63 -1.49 -12.74 -12.71
CA LEU A 63 -1.72 -12.82 -11.27
C LEU A 63 -0.84 -13.92 -10.68
N ASN A 64 -0.04 -13.57 -9.67
CA ASN A 64 0.79 -14.54 -8.96
C ASN A 64 0.26 -14.76 -7.54
N VAL A 65 0.62 -15.91 -6.97
CA VAL A 65 0.27 -16.30 -5.60
C VAL A 65 1.55 -16.63 -4.85
N PHE A 66 1.69 -16.10 -3.65
CA PHE A 66 2.73 -16.50 -2.70
C PHE A 66 2.08 -17.26 -1.53
N ASP A 67 2.49 -18.51 -1.37
CA ASP A 67 1.95 -19.44 -0.36
C ASP A 67 2.73 -19.44 0.97
N GLY A 68 3.70 -18.53 1.12
CA GLY A 68 4.62 -18.45 2.25
C GLY A 68 6.02 -19.00 1.93
N ASN A 69 6.16 -19.85 0.92
CA ASN A 69 7.43 -20.43 0.49
C ASN A 69 7.78 -20.09 -0.96
N ASN A 70 6.82 -20.26 -1.86
CA ASN A 70 7.02 -20.14 -3.29
C ASN A 70 6.05 -19.14 -3.90
N ILE A 71 6.49 -18.50 -4.97
CA ILE A 71 5.64 -17.69 -5.85
C ILE A 71 5.37 -18.50 -7.12
N HIS A 72 4.12 -18.53 -7.54
CA HIS A 72 3.73 -19.18 -8.79
C HIS A 72 2.64 -18.39 -9.49
N LEU A 73 2.61 -18.48 -10.82
CA LEU A 73 1.56 -17.88 -11.63
C LEU A 73 0.23 -18.59 -11.35
N TYR A 74 -0.81 -17.82 -11.07
CA TYR A 74 -2.15 -18.36 -10.93
C TYR A 74 -2.67 -18.79 -12.30
N THR A 75 -2.79 -20.10 -12.49
CA THR A 75 -3.37 -20.70 -13.70
C THR A 75 -4.60 -21.53 -13.29
N PRO A 76 -5.78 -21.19 -13.79
CA PRO A 76 -6.98 -22.03 -13.57
C PRO A 76 -6.81 -23.43 -14.14
N VAL A 77 -7.39 -24.44 -13.49
CA VAL A 77 -7.29 -25.85 -13.93
C VAL A 77 -7.93 -26.05 -15.30
N ASP A 78 -9.02 -25.34 -15.61
CA ASP A 78 -9.67 -25.39 -16.93
C ASP A 78 -9.43 -24.08 -17.68
N VAL A 79 -8.36 -24.05 -18.46
CA VAL A 79 -7.93 -22.87 -19.25
C VAL A 79 -9.02 -22.43 -20.25
N SER A 80 -9.93 -23.30 -20.66
CA SER A 80 -10.95 -22.98 -21.67
C SER A 80 -12.10 -22.10 -21.14
N ARG A 81 -12.27 -22.02 -19.82
CA ARG A 81 -13.43 -21.38 -19.18
C ARG A 81 -13.12 -20.26 -18.20
N ASN A 82 -11.86 -20.10 -17.78
CA ASN A 82 -11.53 -19.36 -16.56
C ASN A 82 -10.35 -18.38 -16.72
N LEU A 83 -10.12 -17.92 -17.94
CA LEU A 83 -9.08 -16.94 -18.21
C LEU A 83 -9.46 -15.58 -17.61
N LEU A 84 -8.50 -14.93 -16.98
CA LEU A 84 -8.59 -13.53 -16.67
C LEU A 84 -8.72 -12.73 -17.98
N SER A 85 -9.45 -11.63 -17.96
CA SER A 85 -9.68 -10.81 -19.15
C SER A 85 -8.41 -10.16 -19.67
N GLY A 86 -7.43 -9.93 -18.79
CA GLY A 86 -6.14 -9.33 -19.13
C GLY A 86 -5.01 -9.85 -18.27
N ASN A 87 -3.80 -9.43 -18.61
CA ASN A 87 -2.58 -9.84 -17.93
C ASN A 87 -1.96 -8.73 -17.05
N ILE A 88 -2.35 -7.47 -17.21
CA ILE A 88 -1.92 -6.39 -16.33
C ILE A 88 -2.93 -6.29 -15.19
N ILE A 89 -2.51 -6.58 -13.96
CA ILE A 89 -3.39 -6.60 -12.78
C ILE A 89 -3.08 -5.40 -11.88
N SER A 90 -3.85 -4.34 -12.04
CA SER A 90 -3.58 -3.04 -11.39
C SER A 90 -4.19 -2.86 -10.01
N GLN A 91 -5.28 -3.58 -9.70
CA GLN A 91 -5.90 -3.60 -8.36
C GLN A 91 -6.43 -5.00 -8.05
N ILE A 92 -6.39 -5.36 -6.77
CA ILE A 92 -6.92 -6.61 -6.24
C ILE A 92 -7.67 -6.29 -4.96
N VAL A 93 -8.93 -6.74 -4.85
CA VAL A 93 -9.75 -6.59 -3.64
C VAL A 93 -10.56 -7.87 -3.41
N GLU A 94 -10.53 -8.40 -2.19
CA GLU A 94 -11.39 -9.52 -1.79
C GLU A 94 -12.74 -8.99 -1.26
N SER A 95 -13.85 -9.42 -1.83
CA SER A 95 -15.19 -9.09 -1.30
C SER A 95 -15.66 -10.07 -0.25
N GLU A 96 -15.47 -11.35 -0.49
CA GLU A 96 -15.78 -12.48 0.39
C GLU A 96 -14.63 -13.48 0.31
N PRO A 97 -14.42 -14.35 1.32
CA PRO A 97 -13.36 -15.35 1.27
C PRO A 97 -13.38 -16.12 -0.06
N GLY A 98 -12.27 -16.04 -0.79
CA GLY A 98 -12.08 -16.66 -2.10
C GLY A 98 -12.74 -15.94 -3.29
N ILE A 99 -13.36 -14.78 -3.10
CA ILE A 99 -13.89 -13.96 -4.21
C ILE A 99 -13.06 -12.72 -4.38
N LEU A 100 -12.21 -12.72 -5.41
CA LEU A 100 -11.33 -11.60 -5.75
C LEU A 100 -11.91 -10.77 -6.89
N TRP A 101 -11.76 -9.47 -6.78
CA TRP A 101 -12.02 -8.50 -7.82
C TRP A 101 -10.70 -7.97 -8.31
N LEU A 102 -10.44 -8.13 -9.60
CA LEU A 102 -9.17 -7.83 -10.25
C LEU A 102 -9.41 -6.79 -11.34
N GLN A 103 -8.83 -5.62 -11.19
CA GLN A 103 -8.80 -4.68 -12.31
C GLN A 103 -7.71 -5.10 -13.28
N THR A 104 -8.11 -5.38 -14.51
CA THR A 104 -7.20 -5.74 -15.59
C THR A 104 -7.19 -4.63 -16.66
N ASN A 105 -6.30 -4.74 -17.62
CA ASN A 105 -6.27 -3.85 -18.78
C ASN A 105 -7.47 -4.02 -19.75
N TYR A 106 -8.36 -5.00 -19.54
CA TYR A 106 -9.54 -5.22 -20.38
C TYR A 106 -10.87 -5.14 -19.62
N GLY A 107 -10.84 -4.97 -18.30
CA GLY A 107 -12.05 -4.83 -17.50
C GLY A 107 -11.85 -5.17 -16.03
N LEU A 108 -12.96 -5.33 -15.33
CA LEU A 108 -12.99 -5.77 -13.96
C LEU A 108 -13.40 -7.25 -13.93
N ASP A 109 -12.51 -8.10 -13.45
CA ASP A 109 -12.75 -9.53 -13.30
C ASP A 109 -13.21 -9.86 -11.88
N ARG A 110 -14.25 -10.68 -11.77
CA ARG A 110 -14.66 -11.32 -10.52
C ARG A 110 -14.23 -12.78 -10.56
N LEU A 111 -13.18 -13.11 -9.84
CA LEU A 111 -12.60 -14.44 -9.75
C LEU A 111 -13.12 -15.16 -8.49
N ASP A 112 -13.74 -16.32 -8.69
CA ASP A 112 -14.06 -17.26 -7.60
C ASP A 112 -12.94 -18.32 -7.56
N THR A 113 -12.06 -18.21 -6.56
CA THR A 113 -10.88 -19.08 -6.43
C THR A 113 -11.24 -20.51 -6.05
N TYR A 114 -12.37 -20.74 -5.37
CA TYR A 114 -12.83 -22.08 -5.00
C TYR A 114 -13.44 -22.82 -6.18
N ARG A 115 -14.28 -22.12 -6.97
CA ARG A 115 -14.91 -22.68 -8.16
C ARG A 115 -14.04 -22.57 -9.40
N GLN A 116 -12.97 -21.82 -9.31
CA GLN A 116 -12.06 -21.48 -10.41
C GLN A 116 -12.82 -20.91 -11.63
N THR A 117 -13.75 -20.00 -11.35
CA THR A 117 -14.53 -19.32 -12.40
C THR A 117 -14.24 -17.83 -12.40
N CYS A 118 -14.16 -17.25 -13.58
CA CYS A 118 -13.96 -15.82 -13.77
C CYS A 118 -15.11 -15.22 -14.56
N ARG A 119 -15.57 -14.05 -14.15
CA ARG A 119 -16.56 -13.25 -14.86
C ARG A 119 -16.03 -11.84 -15.06
N THR A 120 -16.03 -11.38 -16.29
CA THR A 120 -15.52 -10.06 -16.68
C THR A 120 -16.63 -9.05 -16.88
N PHE A 121 -16.38 -7.82 -16.43
CA PHE A 121 -17.20 -6.62 -16.62
C PHE A 121 -16.38 -5.62 -17.44
N THR A 122 -16.57 -5.63 -18.77
CA THR A 122 -15.78 -4.83 -19.72
C THR A 122 -16.10 -3.34 -19.69
N GLU A 123 -17.22 -2.95 -19.08
CA GLU A 123 -17.60 -1.55 -18.85
C GLU A 123 -16.67 -0.82 -17.85
N PHE A 124 -15.80 -1.57 -17.15
CA PHE A 124 -14.83 -1.06 -16.18
C PHE A 124 -13.37 -1.28 -16.64
N LYS A 125 -13.10 -1.10 -17.92
CA LYS A 125 -11.74 -1.23 -18.50
C LYS A 125 -10.83 -0.01 -18.23
N ASP A 126 -11.42 1.15 -17.95
CA ASP A 126 -10.69 2.38 -17.69
C ASP A 126 -10.26 2.48 -16.22
N ASN A 127 -9.65 3.59 -15.83
CA ASN A 127 -9.26 3.79 -14.44
C ASN A 127 -10.48 3.77 -13.52
N ILE A 128 -10.44 2.90 -12.54
CA ILE A 128 -11.49 2.75 -11.53
C ILE A 128 -10.87 2.70 -10.14
N PHE A 129 -11.70 2.93 -9.15
CA PHE A 129 -11.38 2.76 -7.74
C PHE A 129 -12.32 1.73 -7.14
N LEU A 130 -11.75 0.77 -6.44
CA LEU A 130 -12.49 -0.31 -5.80
C LEU A 130 -12.57 -0.09 -4.30
N ALA A 131 -13.75 -0.26 -3.72
CA ALA A 131 -13.92 -0.30 -2.27
C ALA A 131 -14.94 -1.37 -1.87
N ARG A 132 -14.69 -2.02 -0.75
CA ARG A 132 -15.57 -3.03 -0.17
C ARG A 132 -16.22 -2.51 1.09
N SER A 133 -17.54 -2.58 1.15
CA SER A 133 -18.29 -2.24 2.37
C SER A 133 -18.22 -3.37 3.42
N LYS A 134 -18.55 -3.05 4.69
CA LYS A 134 -18.67 -4.05 5.75
C LYS A 134 -19.66 -5.17 5.41
N ASN A 135 -20.71 -4.86 4.66
CA ASN A 135 -21.71 -5.82 4.19
C ASN A 135 -21.24 -6.58 2.94
N LYS A 136 -19.92 -6.59 2.67
CA LYS A 136 -19.30 -7.30 1.54
C LYS A 136 -19.77 -6.80 0.15
N CYS A 137 -20.44 -5.67 0.08
CA CYS A 137 -20.83 -5.05 -1.17
C CYS A 137 -19.62 -4.43 -1.84
N MET A 138 -19.36 -4.77 -3.11
CA MET A 138 -18.32 -4.16 -3.92
C MET A 138 -18.83 -2.86 -4.53
N LEU A 139 -18.09 -1.79 -4.33
CA LEU A 139 -18.29 -0.49 -4.96
C LEU A 139 -17.20 -0.24 -6.01
N VAL A 140 -17.59 0.34 -7.12
CA VAL A 140 -16.70 0.76 -8.20
C VAL A 140 -16.99 2.22 -8.50
N LEU A 141 -15.98 3.06 -8.40
CA LEU A 141 -16.03 4.45 -8.81
C LEU A 141 -15.21 4.59 -10.10
N LYS A 142 -15.81 5.11 -11.16
CA LYS A 142 -15.11 5.46 -12.39
C LYS A 142 -14.48 6.85 -12.28
N ASP A 143 -13.48 7.12 -13.08
CA ASP A 143 -12.82 8.43 -13.16
C ASP A 143 -13.74 9.56 -13.61
N ASP A 144 -14.86 9.24 -14.29
CA ASP A 144 -15.94 10.17 -14.64
C ASP A 144 -16.85 10.54 -13.45
N GLY A 145 -16.57 10.03 -12.24
CA GLY A 145 -17.32 10.28 -11.02
C GLY A 145 -18.56 9.40 -10.83
N ASN A 146 -18.85 8.47 -11.75
CA ASN A 146 -19.98 7.57 -11.61
C ASN A 146 -19.65 6.44 -10.63
N LEU A 147 -20.48 6.29 -9.61
CA LEU A 147 -20.37 5.25 -8.59
C LEU A 147 -21.34 4.10 -8.88
N TYR A 148 -20.83 2.88 -8.77
CA TYR A 148 -21.60 1.65 -8.98
C TYR A 148 -21.48 0.74 -7.79
N HIS A 149 -22.55 -0.06 -7.52
CA HIS A 149 -22.49 -1.16 -6.56
C HIS A 149 -22.83 -2.49 -7.23
N TYR A 150 -22.15 -3.54 -6.82
CA TYR A 150 -22.42 -4.88 -7.31
C TYR A 150 -23.62 -5.50 -6.59
N GLN A 151 -24.58 -6.01 -7.37
CA GLN A 151 -25.73 -6.76 -6.87
C GLN A 151 -25.51 -8.26 -7.08
N GLN A 152 -25.39 -8.99 -5.97
CA GLN A 152 -25.14 -10.42 -5.99
C GLN A 152 -26.29 -11.21 -6.64
N GLU A 153 -27.54 -10.81 -6.38
CA GLU A 153 -28.73 -11.50 -6.86
C GLU A 153 -28.83 -11.52 -8.38
N ASN A 154 -28.51 -10.38 -9.01
CA ASN A 154 -28.60 -10.19 -10.46
C ASN A 154 -27.25 -10.33 -11.13
N GLN A 155 -26.16 -10.44 -10.37
CA GLN A 155 -24.78 -10.46 -10.84
C GLN A 155 -24.45 -9.29 -11.78
N LYS A 156 -24.90 -8.08 -11.44
CA LYS A 156 -24.72 -6.86 -12.24
C LYS A 156 -24.34 -5.69 -11.36
N PHE A 157 -23.70 -4.71 -11.96
CA PHE A 157 -23.49 -3.43 -11.34
C PHE A 157 -24.67 -2.51 -11.58
N LEU A 158 -25.13 -1.80 -10.55
CA LEU A 158 -26.09 -0.73 -10.63
C LEU A 158 -25.45 0.59 -10.23
N GLN A 159 -25.74 1.63 -10.99
CA GLN A 159 -25.27 2.97 -10.69
C GLN A 159 -25.97 3.52 -9.45
N LEU A 160 -25.18 4.11 -8.54
CA LEU A 160 -25.67 4.88 -7.41
C LEU A 160 -25.74 6.35 -7.76
N ASN A 161 -26.87 6.99 -7.45
CA ASN A 161 -27.01 8.43 -7.63
C ASN A 161 -26.22 9.13 -6.52
N ILE A 162 -25.03 9.58 -6.85
CA ILE A 162 -24.30 10.60 -6.10
C ILE A 162 -24.59 11.93 -6.75
N SER A 163 -24.85 12.99 -5.94
CA SER A 163 -25.03 14.33 -6.49
C SER A 163 -23.87 14.64 -7.41
N SER A 164 -24.18 15.02 -8.68
CA SER A 164 -23.21 15.28 -9.73
C SER A 164 -22.12 16.20 -9.20
N MET A 165 -20.92 15.70 -9.15
CA MET A 165 -19.75 16.44 -8.72
C MET A 165 -18.77 16.45 -9.86
N ASP A 166 -18.35 17.65 -10.21
CA ASP A 166 -17.13 17.82 -10.98
C ASP A 166 -15.96 17.37 -10.10
N PHE A 167 -15.69 16.06 -10.09
CA PHE A 167 -14.44 15.56 -9.60
C PHE A 167 -13.37 15.97 -10.58
N ASN A 168 -12.60 17.00 -10.26
CA ASN A 168 -11.49 17.41 -11.14
C ASN A 168 -10.53 16.25 -11.39
N LYS A 169 -10.24 15.45 -10.36
CA LYS A 169 -9.48 14.21 -10.44
C LYS A 169 -9.67 13.43 -9.15
N VAL A 170 -10.21 12.23 -9.23
CA VAL A 170 -10.24 11.30 -8.11
C VAL A 170 -8.83 10.79 -7.82
N LEU A 171 -8.43 10.79 -6.56
CA LEU A 171 -7.14 10.30 -6.09
C LEU A 171 -7.25 8.91 -5.48
N SER A 172 -8.30 8.69 -4.69
CA SER A 172 -8.56 7.39 -4.06
C SER A 172 -9.99 7.30 -3.51
N MET A 173 -10.41 6.08 -3.18
CA MET A 173 -11.70 5.78 -2.58
C MET A 173 -11.53 4.71 -1.50
N THR A 174 -12.23 4.86 -0.37
CA THR A 174 -12.26 3.85 0.68
C THR A 174 -13.55 3.86 1.47
N ILE A 175 -13.79 2.80 2.24
CA ILE A 175 -14.86 2.72 3.23
C ILE A 175 -14.23 2.51 4.60
N ASP A 176 -14.51 3.44 5.52
CA ASP A 176 -13.96 3.40 6.86
C ASP A 176 -14.65 2.38 7.78
N SER A 177 -14.12 2.25 9.00
CA SER A 177 -14.65 1.37 10.03
C SER A 177 -16.09 1.71 10.45
N ASN A 178 -16.61 2.90 10.17
CA ASN A 178 -17.98 3.35 10.42
C ASN A 178 -18.90 3.15 9.21
N ASN A 179 -18.43 2.44 8.17
CA ASN A 179 -19.14 2.22 6.90
C ASN A 179 -19.46 3.52 6.16
N LEU A 180 -18.58 4.53 6.30
CA LEU A 180 -18.64 5.77 5.53
C LEU A 180 -17.76 5.62 4.29
N LEU A 181 -18.31 5.97 3.15
CA LEU A 181 -17.60 6.02 1.87
C LEU A 181 -16.89 7.37 1.75
N TRP A 182 -15.58 7.32 1.60
CA TRP A 182 -14.73 8.47 1.36
C TRP A 182 -14.25 8.47 -0.10
N ILE A 183 -14.42 9.58 -0.78
CA ILE A 183 -13.88 9.84 -2.11
C ILE A 183 -12.95 11.04 -2.00
N PHE A 184 -11.67 10.80 -2.22
CA PHE A 184 -10.62 11.82 -2.18
C PHE A 184 -10.34 12.30 -3.59
N ALA A 185 -10.38 13.60 -3.79
CA ALA A 185 -10.11 14.22 -5.09
C ALA A 185 -9.20 15.44 -4.92
N THR A 186 -8.55 15.87 -6.00
CA THR A 186 -7.63 17.01 -5.99
C THR A 186 -8.28 18.29 -5.51
N GLY A 187 -7.47 19.17 -4.91
CA GLY A 187 -7.94 20.39 -4.28
C GLY A 187 -8.78 20.11 -3.04
N ASN A 188 -9.87 20.83 -2.86
CA ASN A 188 -10.78 20.71 -1.71
C ASN A 188 -12.04 19.87 -2.02
N ASN A 189 -11.93 18.89 -2.91
CA ASN A 189 -13.06 18.15 -3.46
C ASN A 189 -13.28 16.78 -2.78
N THR A 190 -12.72 16.56 -1.59
CA THR A 190 -13.03 15.35 -0.81
C THR A 190 -14.47 15.30 -0.37
N ARG A 191 -15.09 14.13 -0.48
CA ARG A 191 -16.49 13.88 -0.10
C ARG A 191 -16.61 12.63 0.77
N CYS A 192 -17.52 12.71 1.72
CA CYS A 192 -17.91 11.60 2.59
C CYS A 192 -19.38 11.28 2.39
N TYR A 193 -19.70 10.02 2.25
CA TYR A 193 -21.08 9.56 2.08
C TYR A 193 -21.39 8.46 3.10
N ARG A 194 -22.61 8.46 3.60
CA ARG A 194 -23.14 7.34 4.38
C ARG A 194 -23.80 6.34 3.44
N LEU A 195 -23.33 5.11 3.49
CA LEU A 195 -24.00 3.98 2.81
C LEU A 195 -25.22 3.57 3.62
N ASN A 196 -26.36 3.33 2.96
CA ASN A 196 -27.48 2.69 3.61
C ASN A 196 -27.16 1.22 3.92
N HIS A 197 -27.99 0.57 4.75
CA HIS A 197 -27.79 -0.82 5.18
C HIS A 197 -27.75 -1.83 4.02
N THR A 198 -28.39 -1.50 2.89
CA THR A 198 -28.39 -2.36 1.70
C THR A 198 -27.28 -2.04 0.70
N GLY A 199 -26.53 -0.98 0.91
CA GLY A 199 -25.52 -0.48 -0.05
C GLY A 199 -26.11 0.10 -1.34
N LYS A 200 -27.45 0.25 -1.41
CA LYS A 200 -28.17 0.67 -2.63
C LYS A 200 -28.38 2.18 -2.75
N SER A 201 -28.05 2.94 -1.74
CA SER A 201 -28.08 4.41 -1.76
C SER A 201 -27.01 5.00 -0.85
N VAL A 202 -26.61 6.23 -1.17
CA VAL A 202 -25.64 7.01 -0.43
C VAL A 202 -26.19 8.37 -0.08
N THR A 203 -25.85 8.89 1.09
CA THR A 203 -26.24 10.22 1.53
C THR A 203 -24.97 11.02 1.84
N LEU A 204 -24.85 12.19 1.23
CA LEU A 204 -23.71 13.07 1.47
C LEU A 204 -23.67 13.53 2.92
N ILE A 205 -22.50 13.45 3.52
CA ILE A 205 -22.20 14.00 4.84
C ILE A 205 -21.39 15.27 4.62
N PRO A 206 -21.77 16.42 5.20
CA PRO A 206 -21.08 17.69 5.02
C PRO A 206 -19.83 17.75 5.89
N GLU A 207 -18.91 16.80 5.72
CA GLU A 207 -17.61 16.80 6.39
C GLU A 207 -16.52 17.31 5.45
N LYS A 208 -15.67 18.21 5.99
CA LYS A 208 -14.46 18.68 5.34
C LYS A 208 -13.27 18.27 6.19
N PRO A 209 -12.69 17.09 5.96
CA PRO A 209 -11.61 16.53 6.80
C PRO A 209 -10.33 17.35 6.77
N PHE A 210 -10.16 18.19 5.74
CA PHE A 210 -8.94 18.96 5.52
C PHE A 210 -9.29 20.43 5.47
N GLY A 211 -8.65 21.23 6.30
CA GLY A 211 -8.85 22.68 6.37
C GLY A 211 -8.75 23.39 4.99
N HIS A 212 -7.79 24.28 4.82
CA HIS A 212 -7.65 25.10 3.60
C HIS A 212 -6.63 24.59 2.59
N HIS A 213 -6.00 23.40 2.83
CA HIS A 213 -4.97 22.86 1.96
C HIS A 213 -5.55 21.98 0.87
N GLY A 214 -5.27 22.30 -0.38
CA GLY A 214 -5.66 21.47 -1.52
C GLY A 214 -4.89 20.14 -1.53
N LEU A 215 -5.59 19.03 -1.77
CA LEU A 215 -4.97 17.71 -1.87
C LEU A 215 -4.30 17.53 -3.24
N LYS A 216 -3.06 17.07 -3.22
CA LYS A 216 -2.30 16.65 -4.40
C LYS A 216 -2.30 15.13 -4.55
N HIS A 217 -2.11 14.41 -3.44
CA HIS A 217 -2.14 12.94 -3.38
C HIS A 217 -2.90 12.48 -2.14
N ALA A 218 -3.53 11.30 -2.25
CA ALA A 218 -4.21 10.64 -1.15
C ALA A 218 -3.95 9.13 -1.20
N PHE A 219 -3.54 8.55 -0.08
CA PHE A 219 -3.24 7.14 0.10
C PHE A 219 -4.06 6.58 1.25
N ILE A 220 -4.49 5.35 1.14
CA ILE A 220 -5.38 4.72 2.11
C ILE A 220 -4.60 3.74 2.96
N GLY A 221 -4.66 3.93 4.28
CA GLY A 221 -4.24 2.96 5.29
C GLY A 221 -5.43 2.19 5.86
N GLU A 222 -5.20 1.39 6.90
CA GLU A 222 -6.25 0.58 7.54
C GLU A 222 -7.30 1.46 8.24
N ASP A 223 -6.86 2.35 9.15
CA ASP A 223 -7.73 3.23 9.96
C ASP A 223 -7.48 4.72 9.71
N SER A 224 -6.68 5.03 8.70
CA SER A 224 -6.27 6.39 8.37
C SER A 224 -6.15 6.58 6.86
N ALA A 225 -6.17 7.83 6.42
CA ALA A 225 -5.76 8.23 5.09
C ALA A 225 -4.56 9.19 5.20
N TYR A 226 -3.63 9.08 4.26
CA TYR A 226 -2.43 9.91 4.21
C TYR A 226 -2.53 10.85 3.04
N PHE A 227 -2.20 12.13 3.26
CA PHE A 227 -2.35 13.17 2.26
C PHE A 227 -1.06 13.91 2.04
N ILE A 228 -0.83 14.26 0.81
CA ILE A 228 0.18 15.25 0.43
C ILE A 228 -0.57 16.44 -0.16
N ASP A 229 -0.36 17.62 0.42
CA ASP A 229 -0.95 18.86 -0.07
C ASP A 229 -0.12 19.50 -1.20
N GLU A 230 -0.58 20.64 -1.69
CA GLU A 230 0.11 21.40 -2.74
C GLU A 230 1.48 21.93 -2.31
N THR A 231 1.75 22.02 -1.02
CA THR A 231 3.05 22.43 -0.46
C THR A 231 4.02 21.25 -0.22
N TYR A 232 3.59 20.03 -0.56
CA TYR A 232 4.28 18.76 -0.31
C TYR A 232 4.35 18.34 1.16
N ALA A 233 3.54 18.93 2.01
CA ALA A 233 3.40 18.50 3.39
C ALA A 233 2.55 17.23 3.50
N LEU A 234 3.06 16.25 4.27
CA LEU A 234 2.39 14.99 4.56
C LEU A 234 1.55 15.12 5.82
N TYR A 235 0.32 14.64 5.73
CA TYR A 235 -0.64 14.57 6.83
C TYR A 235 -1.22 13.17 6.98
N GLU A 236 -1.55 12.80 8.21
CA GLU A 236 -2.38 11.64 8.54
C GLU A 236 -3.76 12.10 8.99
N TYR A 237 -4.81 11.62 8.35
CA TYR A 237 -6.20 11.78 8.79
C TYR A 237 -6.69 10.48 9.41
N SER A 238 -7.02 10.51 10.69
CA SER A 238 -7.57 9.37 11.40
C SER A 238 -9.08 9.30 11.22
N PHE A 239 -9.60 8.17 10.73
CA PHE A 239 -11.04 7.95 10.56
C PHE A 239 -11.76 7.79 11.90
N SER A 240 -11.08 7.32 12.95
CA SER A 240 -11.68 7.06 14.26
C SER A 240 -12.02 8.34 15.03
N ASN A 241 -11.08 9.29 15.08
CA ASN A 241 -11.25 10.56 15.81
C ASN A 241 -11.50 11.77 14.91
N ARG A 242 -11.43 11.59 13.56
CA ARG A 242 -11.66 12.62 12.54
C ARG A 242 -10.73 13.81 12.65
N GLN A 243 -9.49 13.58 13.06
CA GLN A 243 -8.46 14.59 13.18
C GLN A 243 -7.36 14.42 12.14
N CYS A 244 -6.81 15.54 11.70
CA CYS A 244 -5.71 15.59 10.76
C CYS A 244 -4.43 16.02 11.50
N TYR A 245 -3.36 15.24 11.31
CA TYR A 245 -2.08 15.44 11.97
C TYR A 245 -1.01 15.70 10.92
N TYR A 246 -0.26 16.80 11.09
CA TYR A 246 0.93 17.04 10.29
C TYR A 246 2.03 16.03 10.65
N ILE A 247 2.67 15.45 9.66
CA ILE A 247 3.71 14.43 9.82
C ILE A 247 5.08 14.99 9.46
N ALA A 248 5.27 15.42 8.19
CA ALA A 248 6.56 15.86 7.68
C ALA A 248 6.39 16.71 6.42
N ASP A 249 7.44 17.48 6.07
CA ASP A 249 7.63 18.08 4.76
C ASP A 249 8.40 17.08 3.87
N LEU A 250 7.85 16.74 2.72
CA LEU A 250 8.44 15.80 1.76
C LEU A 250 9.01 16.49 0.51
N LYS A 251 9.07 17.82 0.48
CA LYS A 251 9.46 18.57 -0.71
C LYS A 251 10.80 18.14 -1.27
N ASP A 252 11.83 18.10 -0.45
CA ASP A 252 13.18 17.73 -0.87
C ASP A 252 13.28 16.30 -1.39
N GLU A 253 12.53 15.37 -0.76
CA GLU A 253 12.52 13.97 -1.19
C GLU A 253 11.73 13.78 -2.49
N ILE A 254 10.63 14.51 -2.68
CA ILE A 254 9.85 14.48 -3.92
C ILE A 254 10.65 15.08 -5.09
N GLU A 255 11.38 16.18 -4.86
CA GLU A 255 12.27 16.78 -5.87
C GLU A 255 13.38 15.82 -6.31
N LYS A 256 13.92 15.01 -5.40
CA LYS A 256 14.99 14.04 -5.69
C LYS A 256 14.49 12.74 -6.31
N ARG A 257 13.31 12.24 -5.89
CA ARG A 257 12.83 10.86 -6.14
C ARG A 257 11.58 10.77 -7.00
N GLY A 258 11.01 11.92 -7.36
CA GLY A 258 9.73 11.99 -8.06
C GLY A 258 8.53 11.89 -7.12
N GLU A 259 7.35 11.75 -7.70
CA GLU A 259 6.09 11.69 -6.95
C GLU A 259 6.00 10.47 -6.02
N VAL A 260 5.36 10.67 -4.89
CA VAL A 260 5.01 9.57 -3.99
C VAL A 260 3.98 8.66 -4.65
N SER A 261 4.20 7.37 -4.60
CA SER A 261 3.33 6.34 -5.16
C SER A 261 2.50 5.61 -4.11
N SER A 262 3.07 5.44 -2.91
CA SER A 262 2.40 4.69 -1.84
C SER A 262 2.92 5.11 -0.48
N ILE A 263 2.05 5.11 0.53
CA ILE A 263 2.39 5.37 1.93
C ILE A 263 1.69 4.34 2.79
N ILE A 264 2.43 3.74 3.71
CA ILE A 264 1.86 2.92 4.78
C ILE A 264 2.48 3.28 6.12
N LYS A 265 1.70 3.07 7.18
CA LYS A 265 2.15 3.22 8.56
C LYS A 265 2.45 1.84 9.15
N ARG A 266 3.62 1.73 9.78
CA ARG A 266 4.05 0.55 10.52
C ARG A 266 4.34 0.98 11.95
N GLU A 267 3.49 0.60 12.90
CA GLU A 267 3.53 1.12 14.27
C GLU A 267 3.49 2.66 14.29
N ASN A 268 4.63 3.31 14.59
CA ASN A 268 4.78 4.75 14.59
C ASN A 268 5.61 5.29 13.40
N ASP A 269 6.15 4.41 12.57
CA ASP A 269 6.98 4.76 11.42
C ASP A 269 6.14 4.81 10.13
N PHE A 270 6.59 5.58 9.13
CA PHE A 270 5.96 5.60 7.81
C PHE A 270 6.94 5.09 6.75
N CYS A 271 6.50 4.11 5.97
CA CYS A 271 7.17 3.70 4.74
C CYS A 271 6.57 4.48 3.58
N ILE A 272 7.42 5.16 2.81
CA ILE A 272 7.02 6.03 1.69
C ILE A 272 7.75 5.59 0.44
N GLY A 273 7.01 5.12 -0.55
CA GLY A 273 7.50 4.74 -1.86
C GLY A 273 7.38 5.88 -2.87
N PHE A 274 8.36 5.98 -3.78
CA PHE A 274 8.39 6.99 -4.84
C PHE A 274 8.31 6.32 -6.21
N LYS A 275 7.64 6.97 -7.17
CA LYS A 275 7.45 6.44 -8.53
C LYS A 275 8.75 6.24 -9.30
N SER A 276 9.72 7.11 -9.09
CA SER A 276 10.95 7.09 -9.90
C SER A 276 12.12 6.44 -9.19
N SER A 277 12.18 6.48 -7.86
CA SER A 277 13.35 5.98 -7.14
C SER A 277 13.10 5.70 -5.66
N GLY A 278 13.02 4.43 -5.33
CA GLY A 278 13.24 3.90 -4.01
C GLY A 278 12.15 4.11 -2.96
N LEU A 279 12.51 3.72 -1.77
CA LEU A 279 11.70 3.73 -0.55
C LEU A 279 12.47 4.46 0.56
N ILE A 280 11.79 5.32 1.31
CA ILE A 280 12.28 5.87 2.57
C ILE A 280 11.42 5.42 3.74
N VAL A 281 11.99 5.44 4.93
CA VAL A 281 11.27 5.22 6.18
C VAL A 281 11.41 6.47 7.05
N LEU A 282 10.28 7.05 7.43
CA LEU A 282 10.23 8.10 8.45
C LEU A 282 10.15 7.43 9.82
N LYS A 283 11.27 7.43 10.54
CA LYS A 283 11.39 6.88 11.89
C LYS A 283 10.88 7.86 12.93
N TYR A 284 9.96 7.40 13.78
CA TYR A 284 9.46 8.21 14.89
C TYR A 284 10.51 8.38 16.00
N GLU A 285 10.73 9.63 16.42
CA GLU A 285 11.64 9.99 17.51
C GLU A 285 10.86 10.64 18.67
N ALA A 286 10.60 9.88 19.73
CA ALA A 286 9.77 10.30 20.85
C ALA A 286 10.33 11.50 21.67
N ASN A 287 11.63 11.79 21.55
CA ASN A 287 12.33 12.72 22.44
C ASN A 287 12.64 14.09 21.83
N GLN A 288 12.17 14.38 20.60
CA GLN A 288 12.47 15.63 19.90
C GLN A 288 11.21 16.39 19.47
N LYS A 289 11.36 17.72 19.28
CA LYS A 289 10.29 18.54 18.68
C LYS A 289 9.99 18.15 17.22
N ILE A 290 11.01 17.67 16.48
CA ILE A 290 10.88 17.05 15.18
C ILE A 290 10.68 15.56 15.42
N LYS A 291 9.53 15.07 15.05
CA LYS A 291 9.06 13.72 15.41
C LYS A 291 9.61 12.60 14.52
N TYR A 292 10.21 12.90 13.37
CA TYR A 292 10.62 11.89 12.40
C TYR A 292 12.01 12.16 11.85
N ARG A 293 12.79 11.07 11.70
CA ARG A 293 14.06 11.00 11.00
C ARG A 293 13.89 10.17 9.73
N ILE A 294 14.55 10.55 8.64
CA ILE A 294 14.52 9.80 7.39
C ILE A 294 15.61 8.73 7.41
N GLU A 295 15.22 7.49 7.14
CA GLU A 295 16.12 6.38 6.83
C GLU A 295 15.93 5.97 5.37
N TYR A 296 17.05 5.73 4.69
CA TYR A 296 17.05 5.34 3.28
C TYR A 296 17.19 3.84 3.16
N THR A 297 16.53 3.25 2.18
CA THR A 297 16.66 1.81 1.87
C THR A 297 17.59 1.61 0.66
N GLU A 298 18.01 0.37 0.42
CA GLU A 298 18.83 -0.01 -0.73
C GLU A 298 18.04 -0.13 -2.03
N ILE A 299 16.69 -0.09 -1.97
CA ILE A 299 15.82 -0.20 -3.14
C ILE A 299 15.96 1.04 -4.01
N GLN A 300 16.37 0.85 -5.27
CA GLN A 300 16.61 1.95 -6.21
C GLN A 300 15.49 2.11 -7.24
N SER A 301 14.78 1.03 -7.54
CA SER A 301 13.68 1.02 -8.50
C SER A 301 12.49 1.85 -8.00
N GLY A 302 11.67 2.33 -8.93
CA GLY A 302 10.38 2.94 -8.59
C GLY A 302 9.49 1.98 -7.83
N ILE A 303 8.69 2.52 -6.91
CA ILE A 303 7.74 1.76 -6.11
C ILE A 303 6.34 1.95 -6.69
N PHE A 304 5.64 0.86 -6.98
CA PHE A 304 4.23 0.91 -7.39
C PHE A 304 3.29 0.91 -6.21
N CYS A 305 3.48 -0.04 -5.27
CA CYS A 305 2.66 -0.07 -4.07
C CYS A 305 3.41 -0.69 -2.88
N LEU A 306 2.92 -0.36 -1.70
CA LEU A 306 3.34 -0.92 -0.42
C LEU A 306 2.15 -1.60 0.23
N MET A 307 2.40 -2.70 0.92
CA MET A 307 1.38 -3.38 1.71
C MET A 307 1.97 -3.88 3.03
N LYS A 308 1.27 -3.59 4.14
CA LYS A 308 1.59 -4.19 5.43
C LYS A 308 1.02 -5.61 5.48
N ASP A 309 1.81 -6.57 5.93
CA ASP A 309 1.32 -7.92 6.19
C ASP A 309 0.31 -7.90 7.35
N LYS A 310 -0.78 -8.65 7.24
CA LYS A 310 -1.86 -8.67 8.23
C LYS A 310 -1.51 -9.43 9.50
N PHE A 311 -0.53 -10.33 9.42
CA PHE A 311 -0.22 -11.31 10.47
C PHE A 311 1.20 -11.17 11.02
N GLN A 312 2.09 -10.53 10.27
CA GLN A 312 3.51 -10.40 10.59
C GLN A 312 3.94 -8.94 10.49
N ASP A 313 5.02 -8.58 11.17
CA ASP A 313 5.61 -7.25 11.08
C ASP A 313 6.49 -7.13 9.82
N ILE A 314 5.86 -7.27 8.67
CA ILE A 314 6.46 -7.23 7.34
C ILE A 314 5.78 -6.14 6.51
N VAL A 315 6.59 -5.44 5.74
CA VAL A 315 6.13 -4.58 4.66
C VAL A 315 6.53 -5.21 3.33
N TRP A 316 5.53 -5.50 2.51
CA TRP A 316 5.72 -5.93 1.14
C TRP A 316 5.87 -4.70 0.23
N VAL A 317 6.92 -4.69 -0.59
CA VAL A 317 7.28 -3.57 -1.46
C VAL A 317 7.27 -4.04 -2.91
N ALA A 318 6.31 -3.54 -3.67
CA ALA A 318 6.16 -3.84 -5.10
C ALA A 318 6.91 -2.81 -5.93
N THR A 319 7.81 -3.26 -6.80
CA THR A 319 8.70 -2.40 -7.57
C THR A 319 8.42 -2.44 -9.07
N ASP A 320 8.91 -1.43 -9.76
CA ASP A 320 8.95 -1.35 -11.21
C ASP A 320 10.24 -2.01 -11.76
N GLY A 321 10.20 -3.34 -11.87
CA GLY A 321 11.26 -4.12 -12.53
C GLY A 321 12.24 -4.85 -11.62
N GLU A 322 12.32 -4.56 -10.33
CA GLU A 322 13.17 -5.32 -9.38
C GLU A 322 12.41 -6.45 -8.66
N GLY A 323 11.10 -6.59 -8.88
CA GLY A 323 10.27 -7.60 -8.26
C GLY A 323 9.70 -7.17 -6.92
N LEU A 324 9.50 -8.15 -6.03
CA LEU A 324 8.90 -7.98 -4.70
C LEU A 324 9.99 -7.98 -3.64
N TYR A 325 9.95 -6.99 -2.75
CA TYR A 325 10.77 -7.02 -1.54
C TYR A 325 9.90 -7.24 -0.31
N MET A 326 10.45 -8.00 0.61
CA MET A 326 9.96 -8.18 1.97
C MET A 326 10.87 -7.40 2.90
N LEU A 327 10.34 -6.33 3.50
CA LEU A 327 11.02 -5.48 4.47
C LEU A 327 10.58 -5.90 5.87
N TYR A 328 11.51 -6.25 6.75
CA TYR A 328 11.23 -6.70 8.11
C TYR A 328 12.31 -6.24 9.10
N ASN A 329 11.98 -6.16 10.39
CA ASN A 329 12.97 -5.85 11.41
C ASN A 329 13.82 -7.10 11.73
N ASP A 330 15.13 -6.95 11.74
CA ASP A 330 16.06 -7.97 12.25
C ASP A 330 16.11 -7.96 13.79
N THR A 331 15.00 -8.16 14.45
CA THR A 331 14.98 -8.49 15.87
C THR A 331 15.00 -10.01 16.07
N PHE A 332 15.86 -10.72 15.36
CA PHE A 332 16.27 -12.05 15.77
C PHE A 332 17.24 -11.91 16.96
N THR A 333 16.72 -11.76 18.16
CA THR A 333 17.43 -12.23 19.32
C THR A 333 17.56 -13.74 19.14
N MET A 334 18.76 -14.19 18.76
CA MET A 334 19.14 -15.58 18.92
C MET A 334 19.09 -15.87 20.44
N THR A 335 17.97 -16.37 20.91
CA THR A 335 17.94 -17.08 22.15
C THR A 335 18.70 -18.38 21.89
N ASN A 336 20.01 -18.37 22.16
CA ASN A 336 20.81 -19.58 22.36
C ASN A 336 20.22 -20.32 23.56
N THR A 337 19.18 -21.09 23.35
CA THR A 337 18.79 -22.17 24.22
C THR A 337 19.84 -23.26 24.00
N LEU A 338 20.92 -23.16 24.74
CA LEU A 338 21.78 -24.31 25.03
C LEU A 338 20.85 -25.35 25.68
N LEU A 339 20.42 -26.32 24.87
CA LEU A 339 19.86 -27.55 25.36
C LEU A 339 20.98 -28.26 26.11
N ASN A 340 21.04 -28.03 27.41
CA ASN A 340 21.70 -28.97 28.32
C ASN A 340 20.89 -30.27 28.31
N THR A 341 21.30 -31.19 27.48
CA THR A 341 20.92 -32.60 27.66
C THR A 341 21.79 -33.20 28.76
N PRO A 342 21.21 -33.96 29.71
CA PRO A 342 21.91 -34.60 30.81
C PRO A 342 22.87 -35.71 30.33
#